data_4440abf368c7bba15a0ded864b5796f1
#
_entry.id   4440abf368c7bba15a0ded864b5796f1
#
_cell.length_a   1.000
_cell.length_b   1.000
_cell.length_c   1.000
_cell.angle_alpha   90.00
_cell.angle_beta   90.00
_cell.angle_gamma   90.00
#
_symmetry.space_group_name_H-M   'P 1'
#
loop_
_entity.id
_entity.type
_entity.pdbx_description
1 polymer ?
#
loop_
_entity_poly.entity_id
_entity_poly.type
_entity_poly.pdbx_seq_one_letter_code
_entity_poly.pdbx_strand_id
1 'polypeptide(L)'
;MLETHNLTVRFGGHVAVNAVSCRFEPGTLTAIVGPNGAGKTTYFNLISGQLPASAGTVHLNDRELTGLSASARTRAGLGRAFQLTNLFPNLSVLENVRLAVQATKEGAHRRGLNLWSIWSDHAALTLRALAILNSVSMTAQQDAPVASLPHGDQRKLEVALLMALEPSVYMFDEPTAGMSHDEAPVILDLIRQLKKDKSKTILLVEHKMDVVRELADRIIVLHNGALVADGEPNEVIASPIVQEAYLGKSPEAA
;
A
#
# COMPACT_ATOMS: atom_id res chain seq x y z
N MET A 1 9.74 -10.63 4.67
CA MET A 1 9.28 -11.19 3.39
C MET A 1 7.78 -11.45 3.45
N LEU A 2 7.03 -11.06 2.42
CA LEU A 2 5.60 -11.34 2.29
C LEU A 2 5.41 -12.42 1.21
N GLU A 3 4.55 -13.41 1.48
CA GLU A 3 4.31 -14.52 0.54
C GLU A 3 2.82 -14.82 0.42
N THR A 4 2.40 -15.21 -0.77
CA THR A 4 1.09 -15.80 -1.02
C THR A 4 1.26 -17.17 -1.64
N HIS A 5 0.44 -18.15 -1.23
CA HIS A 5 0.48 -19.51 -1.75
C HIS A 5 -0.91 -19.92 -2.23
N ASN A 6 -1.05 -20.13 -3.53
CA ASN A 6 -2.28 -20.55 -4.22
C ASN A 6 -3.51 -19.71 -3.79
N LEU A 7 -3.30 -18.40 -3.60
CA LEU A 7 -4.33 -17.50 -3.10
C LEU A 7 -5.48 -17.40 -4.09
N THR A 8 -6.68 -17.73 -3.64
CA THR A 8 -7.86 -17.87 -4.50
C THR A 8 -9.07 -17.21 -3.84
N VAL A 9 -9.89 -16.53 -4.64
CA VAL A 9 -11.22 -16.08 -4.24
C VAL A 9 -12.25 -16.28 -5.33
N ARG A 10 -13.43 -16.74 -4.92
CA ARG A 10 -14.59 -17.00 -5.78
C ARG A 10 -15.78 -16.18 -5.32
N PHE A 11 -16.51 -15.61 -6.25
CA PHE A 11 -17.78 -14.93 -6.03
C PHE A 11 -18.86 -15.69 -6.83
N GLY A 12 -19.59 -16.57 -6.15
CA GLY A 12 -20.50 -17.49 -6.83
C GLY A 12 -19.73 -18.38 -7.82
N GLY A 13 -20.10 -18.33 -9.10
CA GLY A 13 -19.42 -19.09 -10.17
C GLY A 13 -18.17 -18.42 -10.74
N HIS A 14 -17.89 -17.15 -10.39
CA HIS A 14 -16.75 -16.40 -10.93
C HIS A 14 -15.51 -16.52 -10.04
N VAL A 15 -14.36 -16.85 -10.63
CA VAL A 15 -13.06 -16.90 -9.95
C VAL A 15 -12.33 -15.60 -10.23
N ALA A 16 -12.31 -14.69 -9.27
CA ALA A 16 -11.70 -13.37 -9.44
C ALA A 16 -10.18 -13.36 -9.21
N VAL A 17 -9.67 -14.27 -8.37
CA VAL A 17 -8.24 -14.57 -8.20
C VAL A 17 -8.10 -16.09 -8.14
N ASN A 18 -7.20 -16.64 -8.92
CA ASN A 18 -7.07 -18.09 -9.14
C ASN A 18 -5.63 -18.55 -8.85
N ALA A 19 -5.44 -19.20 -7.72
CA ALA A 19 -4.20 -19.86 -7.30
C ALA A 19 -2.92 -19.00 -7.46
N VAL A 20 -3.00 -17.69 -7.13
CA VAL A 20 -1.86 -16.79 -7.27
C VAL A 20 -0.86 -17.04 -6.13
N SER A 21 0.37 -17.39 -6.51
CA SER A 21 1.51 -17.57 -5.60
C SER A 21 2.60 -16.59 -5.97
N CYS A 22 2.99 -15.74 -5.01
CA CYS A 22 4.04 -14.74 -5.19
C CYS A 22 4.85 -14.60 -3.91
N ARG A 23 6.14 -14.25 -4.06
CA ARG A 23 7.02 -13.89 -2.97
C ARG A 23 7.47 -12.44 -3.18
N PHE A 24 7.39 -11.61 -2.13
CA PHE A 24 7.75 -10.20 -2.16
C PHE A 24 8.90 -9.98 -1.17
N GLU A 25 10.08 -9.72 -1.71
CA GLU A 25 11.31 -9.61 -0.94
C GLU A 25 11.43 -8.23 -0.25
N PRO A 26 12.05 -8.17 0.94
CA PRO A 26 12.46 -6.90 1.55
C PRO A 26 13.42 -6.13 0.63
N GLY A 27 13.33 -4.80 0.67
CA GLY A 27 14.16 -3.91 -0.12
C GLY A 27 13.74 -3.78 -1.58
N THR A 28 12.60 -4.41 -1.98
CA THR A 28 12.10 -4.35 -3.35
C THR A 28 10.74 -3.63 -3.45
N LEU A 29 10.54 -2.95 -4.57
CA LEU A 29 9.23 -2.46 -4.99
C LEU A 29 8.72 -3.34 -6.12
N THR A 30 7.65 -4.08 -5.84
CA THR A 30 6.97 -4.90 -6.86
C THR A 30 5.70 -4.21 -7.34
N ALA A 31 5.63 -3.91 -8.62
CA ALA A 31 4.41 -3.41 -9.24
C ALA A 31 3.49 -4.57 -9.65
N ILE A 32 2.20 -4.41 -9.37
CA ILE A 32 1.15 -5.34 -9.77
C ILE A 32 0.34 -4.67 -10.87
N VAL A 33 0.44 -5.19 -12.08
CA VAL A 33 -0.15 -4.61 -13.27
C VAL A 33 -1.10 -5.61 -13.95
N GLY A 34 -1.89 -5.13 -14.90
CA GLY A 34 -2.87 -5.95 -15.64
C GLY A 34 -4.05 -5.10 -16.09
N PRO A 35 -4.85 -5.54 -17.06
CA PRO A 35 -6.02 -4.82 -17.54
C PRO A 35 -7.09 -4.62 -16.45
N ASN A 36 -8.11 -3.82 -16.75
CA ASN A 36 -9.25 -3.67 -15.87
C ASN A 36 -9.98 -5.03 -15.73
N GLY A 37 -10.37 -5.37 -14.50
CA GLY A 37 -10.96 -6.68 -14.21
C GLY A 37 -9.95 -7.84 -14.07
N ALA A 38 -8.65 -7.62 -14.19
CA ALA A 38 -7.62 -8.66 -14.05
C ALA A 38 -7.51 -9.26 -12.64
N GLY A 39 -8.18 -8.68 -11.63
CA GLY A 39 -8.13 -9.16 -10.24
C GLY A 39 -7.12 -8.46 -9.34
N LYS A 40 -6.45 -7.38 -9.80
CA LYS A 40 -5.41 -6.65 -9.03
C LYS A 40 -5.89 -6.17 -7.65
N THR A 41 -6.94 -5.35 -7.61
CA THR A 41 -7.52 -4.84 -6.36
C THR A 41 -8.08 -5.98 -5.50
N THR A 42 -8.65 -7.02 -6.12
CA THR A 42 -9.11 -8.21 -5.40
C THR A 42 -7.94 -8.93 -4.73
N TYR A 43 -6.83 -9.13 -5.44
CA TYR A 43 -5.61 -9.73 -4.89
C TYR A 43 -5.04 -8.89 -3.74
N PHE A 44 -5.00 -7.57 -3.88
CA PHE A 44 -4.63 -6.65 -2.80
C PHE A 44 -5.55 -6.78 -1.58
N ASN A 45 -6.87 -6.91 -1.79
CA ASN A 45 -7.85 -7.10 -0.73
C ASN A 45 -7.64 -8.41 0.03
N LEU A 46 -7.25 -9.47 -0.68
CA LEU A 46 -6.89 -10.76 -0.07
C LEU A 46 -5.63 -10.65 0.80
N ILE A 47 -4.58 -10.00 0.30
CA ILE A 47 -3.33 -9.79 1.04
C ILE A 47 -3.57 -8.92 2.27
N SER A 48 -4.32 -7.82 2.14
CA SER A 48 -4.58 -6.90 3.25
C SER A 48 -5.61 -7.41 4.27
N GLY A 49 -6.33 -8.48 3.96
CA GLY A 49 -7.36 -9.06 4.84
C GLY A 49 -8.69 -8.32 4.83
N GLN A 50 -8.92 -7.47 3.83
CA GLN A 50 -10.22 -6.83 3.60
C GLN A 50 -11.22 -7.79 2.95
N LEU A 51 -10.71 -8.81 2.27
CA LEU A 51 -11.49 -9.88 1.67
C LEU A 51 -10.96 -11.22 2.17
N PRO A 52 -11.81 -12.13 2.65
CA PRO A 52 -11.39 -13.47 3.02
C PRO A 52 -11.06 -14.28 1.75
N ALA A 53 -9.99 -15.08 1.81
CA ALA A 53 -9.66 -16.02 0.75
C ALA A 53 -10.60 -17.23 0.77
N SER A 54 -10.95 -17.74 -0.41
CA SER A 54 -11.65 -19.02 -0.54
C SER A 54 -10.70 -20.21 -0.39
N ALA A 55 -9.42 -20.04 -0.78
CA ALA A 55 -8.35 -21.01 -0.62
C ALA A 55 -6.98 -20.32 -0.68
N GLY A 56 -5.93 -21.04 -0.27
CA GLY A 56 -4.58 -20.52 -0.23
C GLY A 56 -4.27 -19.74 1.03
N THR A 57 -3.03 -19.28 1.15
CA THR A 57 -2.53 -18.63 2.38
C THR A 57 -1.73 -17.36 2.09
N VAL A 58 -1.67 -16.48 3.09
CA VAL A 58 -0.82 -15.27 3.11
C VAL A 58 0.09 -15.37 4.32
N HIS A 59 1.38 -15.17 4.11
CA HIS A 59 2.40 -15.20 5.17
C HIS A 59 3.20 -13.90 5.19
N LEU A 60 3.54 -13.42 6.38
CA LEU A 60 4.51 -12.35 6.58
C LEU A 60 5.63 -12.90 7.47
N ASN A 61 6.81 -13.08 6.88
CA ASN A 61 7.89 -13.88 7.45
C ASN A 61 7.36 -15.28 7.85
N ASP A 62 7.64 -15.74 9.06
CA ASP A 62 7.21 -17.05 9.55
C ASP A 62 5.75 -17.08 10.09
N ARG A 63 5.02 -15.96 9.94
CA ARG A 63 3.66 -15.84 10.49
C ARG A 63 2.61 -15.93 9.41
N GLU A 64 1.68 -16.87 9.55
CA GLU A 64 0.48 -16.91 8.72
C GLU A 64 -0.50 -15.79 9.10
N LEU A 65 -1.00 -15.08 8.09
CA LEU A 65 -1.95 -13.99 8.22
C LEU A 65 -3.36 -14.32 7.72
N THR A 66 -3.57 -15.46 7.07
CA THR A 66 -4.77 -15.78 6.27
C THR A 66 -6.08 -15.56 7.03
N GLY A 67 -6.20 -16.09 8.25
CA GLY A 67 -7.39 -15.96 9.09
C GLY A 67 -7.48 -14.64 9.89
N LEU A 68 -6.50 -13.74 9.75
CA LEU A 68 -6.47 -12.50 10.52
C LEU A 68 -7.30 -11.40 9.85
N SER A 69 -7.98 -10.59 10.67
CA SER A 69 -8.64 -9.36 10.20
C SER A 69 -7.62 -8.33 9.67
N ALA A 70 -8.08 -7.39 8.85
CA ALA A 70 -7.25 -6.31 8.31
C ALA A 70 -6.49 -5.56 9.43
N SER A 71 -7.16 -5.22 10.54
CA SER A 71 -6.53 -4.54 11.67
C SER A 71 -5.46 -5.40 12.37
N ALA A 72 -5.65 -6.72 12.43
CA ALA A 72 -4.65 -7.64 12.97
C ALA A 72 -3.43 -7.76 12.04
N ARG A 73 -3.64 -7.75 10.71
CA ARG A 73 -2.56 -7.72 9.72
C ARG A 73 -1.78 -6.40 9.77
N THR A 74 -2.47 -5.27 9.99
CA THR A 74 -1.79 -3.97 10.18
C THR A 74 -0.89 -4.02 11.43
N ARG A 75 -1.37 -4.56 12.55
CA ARG A 75 -0.54 -4.75 13.75
C ARG A 75 0.61 -5.75 13.54
N ALA A 76 0.48 -6.66 12.58
CA ALA A 76 1.57 -7.57 12.20
C ALA A 76 2.62 -6.91 11.30
N GLY A 77 2.38 -5.68 10.81
CA GLY A 77 3.31 -4.91 10.00
C GLY A 77 2.96 -4.80 8.52
N LEU A 78 1.69 -5.05 8.14
CA LEU A 78 1.20 -4.88 6.78
C LEU A 78 0.36 -3.62 6.70
N GLY A 79 0.88 -2.56 6.09
CA GLY A 79 0.20 -1.28 5.94
C GLY A 79 -0.35 -1.08 4.53
N ARG A 80 -1.58 -0.57 4.40
CA ARG A 80 -2.20 -0.23 3.12
C ARG A 80 -2.75 1.19 3.14
N ALA A 81 -2.41 1.97 2.09
CA ALA A 81 -2.98 3.28 1.82
C ALA A 81 -4.13 3.20 0.80
N PHE A 82 -5.01 4.19 0.81
CA PHE A 82 -6.01 4.53 -0.22
C PHE A 82 -7.29 3.71 -0.31
N GLN A 83 -7.59 2.80 0.62
CA GLN A 83 -8.85 2.05 0.53
C GLN A 83 -9.82 2.20 1.71
N LEU A 84 -9.37 2.69 2.86
CA LEU A 84 -10.24 3.03 4.00
C LEU A 84 -9.60 4.20 4.72
N THR A 85 -9.93 5.40 4.29
CA THR A 85 -9.61 6.61 5.03
C THR A 85 -10.41 6.67 6.31
N ASN A 86 -9.92 6.01 7.33
CA ASN A 86 -10.37 6.27 8.69
C ASN A 86 -9.69 7.56 9.20
N LEU A 87 -9.82 8.62 8.41
CA LEU A 87 -9.45 9.96 8.85
C LEU A 87 -10.47 10.40 9.90
N PHE A 88 -10.01 11.02 10.96
CA PHE A 88 -10.86 11.69 11.92
C PHE A 88 -11.17 13.09 11.38
N PRO A 89 -12.33 13.31 10.74
CA PRO A 89 -12.58 14.52 9.96
C PRO A 89 -12.62 15.78 10.79
N ASN A 90 -13.00 15.65 12.06
CA ASN A 90 -13.12 16.77 13.01
C ASN A 90 -11.82 17.08 13.78
N LEU A 91 -10.79 16.23 13.65
CA LEU A 91 -9.47 16.47 14.21
C LEU A 91 -8.59 17.21 13.19
N SER A 92 -7.58 17.90 13.69
CA SER A 92 -6.58 18.52 12.82
C SER A 92 -5.73 17.47 12.10
N VAL A 93 -5.06 17.89 11.03
CA VAL A 93 -4.08 17.09 10.29
C VAL A 93 -3.01 16.55 11.23
N LEU A 94 -2.45 17.43 12.09
CA LEU A 94 -1.43 17.03 13.06
C LEU A 94 -1.95 15.99 14.06
N GLU A 95 -3.16 16.16 14.58
CA GLU A 95 -3.74 15.21 15.54
C GLU A 95 -3.98 13.83 14.92
N ASN A 96 -4.42 13.77 13.65
CA ASN A 96 -4.55 12.50 12.93
C ASN A 96 -3.21 11.76 12.85
N VAL A 97 -2.13 12.44 12.42
CA VAL A 97 -0.80 11.82 12.31
C VAL A 97 -0.25 11.46 13.68
N ARG A 98 -0.44 12.32 14.70
CA ARG A 98 -0.02 12.04 16.07
C ARG A 98 -0.69 10.78 16.65
N LEU A 99 -1.98 10.57 16.39
CA LEU A 99 -2.69 9.36 16.80
C LEU A 99 -2.12 8.11 16.12
N ALA A 100 -1.77 8.20 14.84
CA ALA A 100 -1.13 7.10 14.12
C ALA A 100 0.26 6.77 14.69
N VAL A 101 1.10 7.78 14.96
CA VAL A 101 2.40 7.61 15.65
C VAL A 101 2.20 6.97 17.02
N GLN A 102 1.19 7.36 17.77
CA GLN A 102 0.89 6.81 19.10
C GLN A 102 0.45 5.33 19.03
N ALA A 103 -0.16 4.91 17.93
CA ALA A 103 -0.60 3.52 17.74
C ALA A 103 0.52 2.53 17.44
N THR A 104 1.75 3.00 17.17
CA THR A 104 2.91 2.14 16.93
C THR A 104 3.36 1.40 18.19
N LYS A 105 4.17 0.33 18.02
CA LYS A 105 4.74 -0.43 19.14
C LYS A 105 5.51 0.45 20.12
N GLU A 106 6.24 1.44 19.64
CA GLU A 106 6.97 2.40 20.49
C GLU A 106 6.02 3.28 21.31
N GLY A 107 4.93 3.76 20.69
CA GLY A 107 3.89 4.49 21.40
C GLY A 107 3.17 3.62 22.44
N ALA A 108 2.97 2.33 22.17
CA ALA A 108 2.32 1.39 23.08
C ALA A 108 3.23 0.99 24.28
N HIS A 109 4.54 0.83 24.08
CA HIS A 109 5.49 0.48 25.15
C HIS A 109 5.71 1.63 26.15
N ARG A 110 5.54 2.90 25.73
CA ARG A 110 5.55 4.07 26.64
C ARG A 110 4.28 4.20 27.48
N ARG A 111 3.25 3.38 27.21
CA ARG A 111 2.05 3.23 28.06
C ARG A 111 2.31 2.27 29.23
N GLY A 112 3.27 2.52 30.10
CA GLY A 112 3.10 2.15 31.49
C GLY A 112 1.79 2.81 31.94
N LEU A 113 0.92 2.08 32.66
CA LEU A 113 -0.39 2.54 33.19
C LEU A 113 -0.30 3.85 34.00
N ASN A 114 0.13 4.93 33.37
CA ASN A 114 0.20 6.25 33.98
C ASN A 114 -1.11 6.97 33.61
N LEU A 115 -2.17 6.65 34.38
CA LEU A 115 -3.49 7.29 34.28
C LEU A 115 -3.44 8.83 34.51
N TRP A 116 -2.28 9.37 34.85
CA TRP A 116 -2.00 10.78 35.13
C TRP A 116 -1.14 11.46 34.07
N SER A 117 -0.72 10.79 32.99
CA SER A 117 0.00 11.47 31.91
C SER A 117 -0.97 12.32 31.09
N ILE A 118 -0.91 13.61 31.30
CA ILE A 118 -1.64 14.60 30.54
C ILE A 118 -1.09 14.58 29.11
N TRP A 119 -1.94 14.78 28.11
CA TRP A 119 -1.61 14.77 26.66
C TRP A 119 -0.43 15.70 26.27
N SER A 120 -0.08 16.69 27.12
CA SER A 120 1.08 17.59 26.96
C SER A 120 2.45 16.91 27.05
N ASP A 121 2.54 15.70 27.61
CA ASP A 121 3.82 14.98 27.77
C ASP A 121 4.30 14.30 26.48
N HIS A 122 3.65 14.55 25.35
CA HIS A 122 3.90 13.88 24.09
C HIS A 122 4.69 14.72 23.07
N ALA A 123 5.59 15.60 23.53
CA ALA A 123 6.43 16.41 22.64
C ALA A 123 7.15 15.56 21.58
N ALA A 124 7.66 14.37 21.94
CA ALA A 124 8.31 13.46 21.03
C ALA A 124 7.36 12.92 19.93
N LEU A 125 6.09 12.61 20.26
CA LEU A 125 5.09 12.16 19.28
C LEU A 125 4.72 13.30 18.33
N THR A 126 4.58 14.51 18.86
CA THR A 126 4.28 15.72 18.07
C THR A 126 5.43 16.05 17.12
N LEU A 127 6.69 16.03 17.59
CA LEU A 127 7.86 16.24 16.74
C LEU A 127 7.94 15.22 15.61
N ARG A 128 7.66 13.95 15.90
CA ARG A 128 7.64 12.90 14.88
C ARG A 128 6.49 13.10 13.87
N ALA A 129 5.30 13.45 14.35
CA ALA A 129 4.17 13.77 13.47
C ALA A 129 4.48 14.97 12.56
N LEU A 130 5.10 16.03 13.07
CA LEU A 130 5.54 17.19 12.30
C LEU A 130 6.60 16.81 11.24
N ALA A 131 7.57 15.96 11.59
CA ALA A 131 8.56 15.49 10.64
C ALA A 131 7.91 14.70 9.48
N ILE A 132 6.92 13.86 9.78
CA ILE A 132 6.14 13.14 8.76
C ILE A 132 5.35 14.13 7.90
N LEU A 133 4.64 15.10 8.50
CA LEU A 133 3.89 16.13 7.77
C LEU A 133 4.79 16.95 6.85
N ASN A 134 6.00 17.26 7.31
CA ASN A 134 7.00 17.95 6.48
C ASN A 134 7.39 17.11 5.25
N SER A 135 7.58 15.80 5.42
CA SER A 135 7.94 14.91 4.29
C SER A 135 6.86 14.80 3.21
N VAL A 136 5.58 14.97 3.58
CA VAL A 136 4.44 14.98 2.65
C VAL A 136 4.03 16.40 2.24
N SER A 137 4.82 17.43 2.58
CA SER A 137 4.55 18.85 2.26
C SER A 137 3.21 19.35 2.81
N MET A 138 2.84 18.95 4.03
CA MET A 138 1.57 19.31 4.69
C MET A 138 1.74 20.11 5.98
N THR A 139 2.92 20.66 6.23
CA THR A 139 3.17 21.43 7.47
C THR A 139 2.29 22.69 7.55
N ALA A 140 2.00 23.34 6.42
CA ALA A 140 1.16 24.54 6.39
C ALA A 140 -0.32 24.25 6.77
N GLN A 141 -0.79 23.02 6.57
CA GLN A 141 -2.16 22.58 6.86
C GLN A 141 -2.28 21.87 8.21
N GLN A 142 -1.23 21.81 9.03
CA GLN A 142 -1.16 21.01 10.25
C GLN A 142 -2.33 21.24 11.22
N ASP A 143 -2.82 22.48 11.32
CA ASP A 143 -3.89 22.88 12.23
C ASP A 143 -5.28 22.86 11.58
N ALA A 144 -5.36 22.62 10.27
CA ALA A 144 -6.62 22.56 9.55
C ALA A 144 -7.39 21.27 9.92
N PRO A 145 -8.73 21.33 10.07
CA PRO A 145 -9.55 20.14 10.23
C PRO A 145 -9.51 19.32 8.93
N VAL A 146 -9.38 18.00 9.06
CA VAL A 146 -9.26 17.12 7.90
C VAL A 146 -10.45 17.21 6.93
N ALA A 147 -11.66 17.47 7.46
CA ALA A 147 -12.86 17.67 6.64
C ALA A 147 -12.76 18.83 5.65
N SER A 148 -11.88 19.81 5.89
CA SER A 148 -11.69 20.99 5.02
C SER A 148 -10.63 20.78 3.93
N LEU A 149 -9.91 19.65 3.95
CA LEU A 149 -8.82 19.40 3.00
C LEU A 149 -9.35 19.10 1.59
N PRO A 150 -8.70 19.63 0.55
CA PRO A 150 -8.88 19.15 -0.82
C PRO A 150 -8.53 17.66 -0.94
N HIS A 151 -9.07 17.00 -1.98
CA HIS A 151 -8.89 15.56 -2.18
C HIS A 151 -7.41 15.14 -2.27
N GLY A 152 -6.57 15.91 -2.98
CA GLY A 152 -5.14 15.66 -3.07
C GLY A 152 -4.42 15.70 -1.73
N ASP A 153 -4.77 16.67 -0.86
CA ASP A 153 -4.19 16.76 0.48
C ASP A 153 -4.69 15.65 1.41
N GLN A 154 -5.94 15.19 1.25
CA GLN A 154 -6.42 13.99 1.95
C GLN A 154 -5.56 12.77 1.57
N ARG A 155 -5.20 12.61 0.29
CA ARG A 155 -4.31 11.54 -0.18
C ARG A 155 -2.89 11.63 0.42
N LYS A 156 -2.32 12.84 0.50
CA LYS A 156 -1.03 13.05 1.18
C LYS A 156 -1.11 12.67 2.66
N LEU A 157 -2.21 13.04 3.33
CA LEU A 157 -2.45 12.67 4.72
C LEU A 157 -2.56 11.15 4.91
N GLU A 158 -3.22 10.42 4.01
CA GLU A 158 -3.29 8.96 4.03
C GLU A 158 -1.89 8.32 3.98
N VAL A 159 -1.01 8.83 3.11
CA VAL A 159 0.39 8.39 3.07
C VAL A 159 1.12 8.74 4.36
N ALA A 160 0.91 9.94 4.90
CA ALA A 160 1.49 10.34 6.19
C ALA A 160 1.08 9.39 7.33
N LEU A 161 -0.20 8.99 7.39
CA LEU A 161 -0.69 8.03 8.37
C LEU A 161 -0.04 6.66 8.19
N LEU A 162 0.10 6.20 6.93
CA LEU A 162 0.77 4.94 6.64
C LEU A 162 2.25 4.99 7.05
N MET A 163 2.95 6.09 6.77
CA MET A 163 4.33 6.29 7.22
C MET A 163 4.43 6.31 8.74
N ALA A 164 3.47 6.95 9.42
CA ALA A 164 3.42 7.02 10.88
C ALA A 164 3.29 5.64 11.54
N LEU A 165 2.63 4.68 10.90
CA LEU A 165 2.49 3.30 11.38
C LEU A 165 3.75 2.44 11.20
N GLU A 166 4.71 2.87 10.37
CA GLU A 166 5.99 2.18 10.08
C GLU A 166 5.85 0.68 9.79
N PRO A 167 4.99 0.28 8.88
CA PRO A 167 4.85 -1.14 8.55
C PRO A 167 6.14 -1.70 7.93
N SER A 168 6.30 -3.02 7.95
CA SER A 168 7.35 -3.71 7.19
C SER A 168 6.98 -3.88 5.72
N VAL A 169 5.68 -3.93 5.43
CA VAL A 169 5.13 -4.01 4.06
C VAL A 169 4.22 -2.82 3.81
N TYR A 170 4.55 -2.04 2.80
CA TYR A 170 3.74 -0.93 2.30
C TYR A 170 2.95 -1.36 1.07
N MET A 171 1.66 -1.13 1.07
CA MET A 171 0.77 -1.46 -0.04
C MET A 171 0.09 -0.18 -0.55
N PHE A 172 0.36 0.20 -1.79
CA PHE A 172 -0.22 1.36 -2.47
C PHE A 172 -1.13 0.90 -3.62
N ASP A 173 -2.40 1.30 -3.57
CA ASP A 173 -3.38 0.98 -4.60
C ASP A 173 -3.74 2.27 -5.37
N GLU A 174 -3.16 2.43 -6.56
CA GLU A 174 -3.31 3.60 -7.43
C GLU A 174 -3.04 4.93 -6.70
N PRO A 175 -1.84 5.12 -6.13
CA PRO A 175 -1.55 6.23 -5.23
C PRO A 175 -1.71 7.61 -5.86
N THR A 176 -1.61 7.71 -7.17
CA THR A 176 -1.72 8.98 -7.92
C THR A 176 -3.08 9.17 -8.61
N ALA A 177 -4.04 8.27 -8.39
CA ALA A 177 -5.35 8.37 -9.00
C ALA A 177 -6.12 9.61 -8.49
N GLY A 178 -6.65 10.41 -9.42
CA GLY A 178 -7.42 11.62 -9.08
C GLY A 178 -6.58 12.80 -8.58
N MET A 179 -5.24 12.70 -8.57
CA MET A 179 -4.35 13.81 -8.21
C MET A 179 -4.00 14.67 -9.43
N SER A 180 -3.72 15.96 -9.18
CA SER A 180 -3.21 16.87 -10.18
C SER A 180 -1.77 16.52 -10.59
N HIS A 181 -1.30 17.11 -11.70
CA HIS A 181 0.09 16.95 -12.17
C HIS A 181 1.13 17.43 -11.14
N ASP A 182 0.79 18.43 -10.32
CA ASP A 182 1.69 19.01 -9.33
C ASP A 182 1.70 18.22 -8.01
N GLU A 183 0.63 17.48 -7.72
CA GLU A 183 0.50 16.69 -6.48
C GLU A 183 1.06 15.28 -6.60
N ALA A 184 0.88 14.64 -7.75
CA ALA A 184 1.34 13.27 -7.97
C ALA A 184 2.85 13.08 -7.72
N PRO A 185 3.76 14.00 -8.15
CA PRO A 185 5.20 13.88 -7.89
C PRO A 185 5.54 13.77 -6.40
N VAL A 186 4.82 14.47 -5.51
CA VAL A 186 5.07 14.40 -4.06
C VAL A 186 4.90 12.97 -3.54
N ILE A 187 3.84 12.28 -3.96
CA ILE A 187 3.59 10.90 -3.55
C ILE A 187 4.62 9.94 -4.15
N LEU A 188 4.99 10.12 -5.41
CA LEU A 188 6.00 9.29 -6.06
C LEU A 188 7.39 9.46 -5.40
N ASP A 189 7.76 10.68 -5.03
CA ASP A 189 9.00 10.97 -4.30
C ASP A 189 9.02 10.31 -2.92
N LEU A 190 7.89 10.29 -2.21
CA LEU A 190 7.77 9.58 -0.95
C LEU A 190 7.95 8.07 -1.12
N ILE A 191 7.33 7.48 -2.15
CA ILE A 191 7.51 6.06 -2.46
C ILE A 191 8.98 5.77 -2.80
N ARG A 192 9.65 6.65 -3.57
CA ARG A 192 11.11 6.55 -3.84
C ARG A 192 11.95 6.63 -2.56
N GLN A 193 11.58 7.49 -1.61
CA GLN A 193 12.27 7.58 -0.33
C GLN A 193 12.08 6.31 0.51
N LEU A 194 10.85 5.79 0.59
CA LEU A 194 10.56 4.52 1.27
C LEU A 194 11.34 3.35 0.66
N LYS A 195 11.50 3.32 -0.66
CA LYS A 195 12.27 2.29 -1.38
C LYS A 195 13.76 2.26 -1.00
N LYS A 196 14.33 3.36 -0.49
CA LYS A 196 15.74 3.38 -0.02
C LYS A 196 15.96 2.54 1.23
N ASP A 197 14.92 2.36 2.05
CA ASP A 197 14.97 1.47 3.21
C ASP A 197 14.85 0.01 2.78
N LYS A 198 15.98 -0.68 2.73
CA LYS A 198 16.07 -2.08 2.29
C LYS A 198 15.41 -3.08 3.25
N SER A 199 14.93 -2.64 4.40
CA SER A 199 14.12 -3.47 5.31
C SER A 199 12.64 -3.50 4.94
N LYS A 200 12.18 -2.62 4.05
CA LYS A 200 10.77 -2.48 3.66
C LYS A 200 10.48 -3.24 2.38
N THR A 201 9.29 -3.81 2.32
CA THR A 201 8.71 -4.37 1.09
C THR A 201 7.63 -3.42 0.58
N ILE A 202 7.62 -3.11 -0.70
CA ILE A 202 6.64 -2.19 -1.28
C ILE A 202 5.88 -2.91 -2.40
N LEU A 203 4.55 -2.93 -2.30
CA LEU A 203 3.63 -3.39 -3.33
C LEU A 203 2.89 -2.17 -3.89
N LEU A 204 2.85 -2.07 -5.20
CA LEU A 204 2.24 -0.95 -5.93
C LEU A 204 1.29 -1.49 -7.00
N VAL A 205 0.01 -1.16 -6.92
CA VAL A 205 -0.90 -1.30 -8.07
C VAL A 205 -0.90 0.03 -8.82
N GLU A 206 -0.59 0.00 -10.10
CA GLU A 206 -0.52 1.19 -10.95
C GLU A 206 -0.88 0.83 -12.41
N HIS A 207 -1.46 1.79 -13.13
CA HIS A 207 -1.81 1.66 -14.55
C HIS A 207 -0.86 2.46 -15.45
N LYS A 208 -0.22 3.50 -14.90
CA LYS A 208 0.69 4.37 -15.65
C LYS A 208 2.04 3.65 -15.79
N MET A 209 2.31 3.12 -16.98
CA MET A 209 3.52 2.34 -17.23
C MET A 209 4.81 3.14 -17.02
N ASP A 210 4.77 4.47 -17.20
CA ASP A 210 5.93 5.34 -16.93
C ASP A 210 6.29 5.32 -15.44
N VAL A 211 5.28 5.42 -14.55
CA VAL A 211 5.46 5.31 -13.10
C VAL A 211 5.99 3.93 -12.72
N VAL A 212 5.43 2.89 -13.33
CA VAL A 212 5.86 1.49 -13.08
C VAL A 212 7.31 1.31 -13.49
N ARG A 213 7.72 1.73 -14.69
CA ARG A 213 9.11 1.64 -15.18
C ARG A 213 10.10 2.38 -14.30
N GLU A 214 9.68 3.52 -13.77
CA GLU A 214 10.54 4.37 -12.95
C GLU A 214 10.74 3.80 -11.54
N LEU A 215 9.68 3.24 -10.94
CA LEU A 215 9.69 2.86 -9.52
C LEU A 215 9.96 1.38 -9.28
N ALA A 216 9.46 0.49 -10.14
CA ALA A 216 9.45 -0.94 -9.88
C ALA A 216 10.84 -1.58 -10.08
N ASP A 217 11.22 -2.46 -9.16
CA ASP A 217 12.32 -3.40 -9.32
C ASP A 217 11.84 -4.71 -9.98
N ARG A 218 10.54 -5.00 -9.84
CA ARG A 218 9.88 -6.21 -10.34
C ARG A 218 8.46 -5.89 -10.72
N ILE A 219 7.96 -6.54 -11.76
CA ILE A 219 6.56 -6.47 -12.18
C ILE A 219 5.96 -7.87 -12.12
N ILE A 220 4.78 -7.97 -11.55
CA ILE A 220 3.90 -9.12 -11.72
C ILE A 220 2.66 -8.70 -12.51
N VAL A 221 2.25 -9.52 -13.45
CA VAL A 221 1.10 -9.26 -14.33
C VAL A 221 -0.02 -10.21 -14.00
N LEU A 222 -1.17 -9.65 -13.65
CA LEU A 222 -2.41 -10.43 -13.50
C LEU A 222 -3.27 -10.28 -14.75
N HIS A 223 -3.84 -11.40 -15.21
CA HIS A 223 -4.81 -11.45 -16.28
C HIS A 223 -5.87 -12.51 -15.95
N ASN A 224 -7.16 -12.13 -16.02
CA ASN A 224 -8.27 -13.04 -15.69
C ASN A 224 -8.10 -13.75 -14.33
N GLY A 225 -7.61 -13.04 -13.33
CA GLY A 225 -7.39 -13.56 -11.98
C GLY A 225 -6.15 -14.44 -11.81
N ALA A 226 -5.38 -14.70 -12.85
CA ALA A 226 -4.17 -15.53 -12.80
C ALA A 226 -2.89 -14.69 -12.95
N LEU A 227 -1.79 -15.16 -12.38
CA LEU A 227 -0.45 -14.63 -12.61
C LEU A 227 0.04 -15.13 -13.97
N VAL A 228 0.31 -14.21 -14.91
CA VAL A 228 0.72 -14.56 -16.28
C VAL A 228 2.16 -14.16 -16.61
N ALA A 229 2.74 -13.20 -15.87
CA ALA A 229 4.15 -12.86 -16.00
C ALA A 229 4.69 -12.33 -14.65
N ASP A 230 5.98 -12.51 -14.42
CA ASP A 230 6.69 -12.16 -13.20
C ASP A 230 8.17 -12.00 -13.54
N GLY A 231 8.74 -10.82 -13.31
CA GLY A 231 10.14 -10.58 -13.61
C GLY A 231 10.56 -9.10 -13.60
N GLU A 232 11.70 -8.84 -14.21
CA GLU A 232 12.28 -7.52 -14.41
C GLU A 232 11.36 -6.66 -15.31
N PRO A 233 11.19 -5.34 -15.01
CA PRO A 233 10.24 -4.50 -15.71
C PRO A 233 10.36 -4.50 -17.24
N ASN A 234 11.57 -4.36 -17.77
CA ASN A 234 11.77 -4.28 -19.22
C ASN A 234 11.47 -5.60 -19.92
N GLU A 235 11.83 -6.73 -19.31
CA GLU A 235 11.58 -8.08 -19.84
C GLU A 235 10.08 -8.39 -19.85
N VAL A 236 9.39 -8.08 -18.73
CA VAL A 236 7.95 -8.32 -18.58
C VAL A 236 7.16 -7.47 -19.57
N ILE A 237 7.48 -6.18 -19.70
CA ILE A 237 6.78 -5.25 -20.61
C ILE A 237 6.99 -5.64 -22.07
N ALA A 238 8.16 -6.18 -22.41
CA ALA A 238 8.48 -6.62 -23.77
C ALA A 238 7.87 -8.00 -24.11
N SER A 239 7.35 -8.73 -23.12
CA SER A 239 6.85 -10.08 -23.35
C SER A 239 5.56 -10.08 -24.19
N PRO A 240 5.43 -11.00 -25.17
CA PRO A 240 4.23 -11.06 -26.04
C PRO A 240 2.93 -11.25 -25.26
N ILE A 241 2.94 -12.06 -24.21
CA ILE A 241 1.75 -12.35 -23.39
C ILE A 241 1.23 -11.09 -22.69
N VAL A 242 2.13 -10.18 -22.26
CA VAL A 242 1.76 -8.93 -21.63
C VAL A 242 1.26 -7.94 -22.66
N GLN A 243 1.89 -7.86 -23.83
CA GLN A 243 1.43 -7.03 -24.93
C GLN A 243 0.04 -7.45 -25.41
N GLU A 244 -0.22 -8.74 -25.56
CA GLU A 244 -1.54 -9.26 -25.92
C GLU A 244 -2.59 -8.92 -24.84
N ALA A 245 -2.28 -9.15 -23.55
CA ALA A 245 -3.19 -8.87 -22.43
C ALA A 245 -3.54 -7.38 -22.30
N TYR A 246 -2.59 -6.46 -22.62
CA TYR A 246 -2.80 -5.02 -22.52
C TYR A 246 -3.32 -4.36 -23.79
N LEU A 247 -2.87 -4.82 -24.96
CA LEU A 247 -3.14 -4.16 -26.24
C LEU A 247 -4.28 -4.83 -27.02
N GLY A 248 -4.73 -6.02 -26.58
CA GLY A 248 -5.74 -6.80 -27.30
C GLY A 248 -5.30 -7.18 -28.71
N LYS A 249 -4.01 -7.12 -29.01
CA LYS A 249 -3.44 -7.53 -30.29
C LYS A 249 -2.88 -8.93 -30.14
N SER A 250 -3.49 -9.89 -30.81
CA SER A 250 -2.79 -11.11 -31.20
C SER A 250 -1.58 -10.71 -32.05
N PRO A 251 -0.40 -11.34 -31.88
CA PRO A 251 0.67 -11.18 -32.84
C PRO A 251 0.12 -11.70 -34.17
N GLU A 252 -0.19 -10.79 -35.10
CA GLU A 252 -0.42 -11.17 -36.48
C GLU A 252 0.84 -11.89 -36.94
N ALA A 253 0.64 -13.13 -37.37
CA ALA A 253 1.64 -13.92 -38.02
C ALA A 253 2.26 -13.10 -39.17
N ALA A 254 3.55 -12.83 -39.05
CA ALA A 254 4.40 -12.42 -40.16
C ALA A 254 5.14 -13.65 -40.70
#